data_1df487f80aa0b1cf006f22dc234d8b74
#
_entry.id   1df487f80aa0b1cf006f22dc234d8b74
#
_cell.length_a   1.000
_cell.length_b   1.000
_cell.length_c   1.000
_cell.angle_alpha   90.00
_cell.angle_beta   90.00
_cell.angle_gamma   90.00
#
_symmetry.space_group_name_H-M   'P 1'
#
loop_
_entity.id
_entity.type
_entity.pdbx_description
1 polymer ?
#
loop_
_entity_poly.entity_id
_entity_poly.type
_entity_poly.pdbx_seq_one_letter_code
_entity_poly.pdbx_strand_id
1 'polypeptide(L)'
;MLSRRRFLAAAPALIGLTAKAEKRIDGQFVNDGFPLGHRLRDHAAFSPPKRTQKIPIVIVGGGIAGLSAAWRLHKKGFRDFVILEMEPEPGGNSRWGQNEITAYPWAAHYVPVPGPHETLARELFEDLGVFADGKWDERHLCFSPQERLFLHGHWQEGIEPESASTERDRGDFRRFQSIVDERRASGEFTIPMERGAKPSPLDKMSMQQWMETNRFTSPYLNWYVNYACRDDYGALAADTSAWAGIHYFASRESEEKGPLVWPEGNGWIVRQLTARLQPFIHTNSPVYRISGNRVFTEAVEYIAERIIFAAPTFLAPYIIEGAHPPGFVYSPWLTANLTLDRLPSEDSAWDNVIYDSPALGYVVATHMSLKSQIDRTVWTFYWALAHQPPAESRRLLLEKDWLHWREAILHDLSRAHPNIRECVSRIDIMRIGHAMRRPVPGFLNSRELWSNKGVLSYANSDLSGFSIFEEAQYRGVTAAERALKDVGRA
;
A
#
# COMPACT_ATOMS: atom_id res chain seq x y z
N MET A 1 -40.56 -3.56 -82.92
CA MET A 1 -41.77 -3.25 -82.10
C MET A 1 -41.52 -3.47 -80.68
N LEU A 2 -41.42 -2.42 -79.94
CA LEU A 2 -42.02 -2.10 -78.65
C LEU A 2 -42.28 -3.18 -77.69
N SER A 3 -41.69 -3.11 -76.40
CA SER A 3 -42.46 -2.71 -75.26
C SER A 3 -41.58 -2.68 -73.99
N ARG A 4 -41.34 -1.51 -73.46
CA ARG A 4 -41.61 -0.91 -72.16
C ARG A 4 -41.39 -1.73 -70.89
N ARG A 5 -40.42 -1.27 -70.12
CA ARG A 5 -40.41 -0.94 -68.69
C ARG A 5 -40.89 -1.99 -67.70
N ARG A 6 -39.94 -2.40 -66.83
CA ARG A 6 -40.18 -2.46 -65.42
C ARG A 6 -38.96 -1.90 -64.65
N PHE A 7 -39.14 -0.71 -64.13
CA PHE A 7 -38.32 -0.11 -63.08
C PHE A 7 -38.66 -0.85 -61.79
N LEU A 8 -37.76 -1.65 -61.26
CA LEU A 8 -37.81 -2.11 -59.86
C LEU A 8 -36.97 -1.15 -59.04
N ALA A 9 -37.63 -0.34 -58.25
CA ALA A 9 -37.02 0.49 -57.22
C ALA A 9 -36.33 -0.40 -56.15
N ALA A 10 -35.01 -0.39 -56.14
CA ALA A 10 -34.25 -0.88 -55.00
C ALA A 10 -34.32 0.19 -53.93
N ALA A 11 -35.14 -0.07 -52.90
CA ALA A 11 -35.04 0.70 -51.64
C ALA A 11 -33.69 0.41 -50.99
N PRO A 12 -32.92 1.42 -50.59
CA PRO A 12 -31.75 1.20 -49.77
C PRO A 12 -32.23 0.72 -48.40
N ALA A 13 -31.90 -0.53 -48.05
CA ALA A 13 -31.99 -1.00 -46.67
C ALA A 13 -31.03 -0.11 -45.85
N LEU A 14 -31.57 0.85 -45.12
CA LEU A 14 -30.88 1.51 -44.02
C LEU A 14 -30.60 0.41 -42.99
N ILE A 15 -29.40 -0.17 -43.04
CA ILE A 15 -28.81 -0.88 -41.91
C ILE A 15 -28.58 0.23 -40.88
N GLY A 16 -29.52 0.39 -39.97
CA GLY A 16 -29.37 1.22 -38.79
C GLY A 16 -28.27 0.58 -37.93
N LEU A 17 -27.05 1.01 -38.12
CA LEU A 17 -26.02 0.90 -37.12
C LEU A 17 -26.54 1.72 -35.90
N THR A 18 -27.30 1.10 -35.03
CA THR A 18 -27.51 1.62 -33.68
C THR A 18 -26.14 1.60 -33.00
N ALA A 19 -25.43 2.70 -33.06
CA ALA A 19 -24.29 2.92 -32.20
C ALA A 19 -24.82 2.70 -30.78
N LYS A 20 -24.44 1.59 -30.15
CA LYS A 20 -24.77 1.29 -28.76
C LYS A 20 -24.21 2.48 -27.98
N ALA A 21 -25.06 3.28 -27.37
CA ALA A 21 -24.60 4.43 -26.61
C ALA A 21 -23.55 3.92 -25.60
N GLU A 22 -22.37 4.48 -25.67
CA GLU A 22 -21.27 4.10 -24.78
C GLU A 22 -21.74 4.30 -23.36
N LYS A 23 -21.62 3.26 -22.51
CA LYS A 23 -22.06 3.33 -21.11
C LYS A 23 -21.31 4.45 -20.41
N ARG A 24 -22.02 5.39 -19.83
CA ARG A 24 -21.41 6.44 -19.03
C ARG A 24 -20.78 5.83 -17.78
N ILE A 25 -19.51 6.10 -17.58
CA ILE A 25 -18.76 5.71 -16.38
C ILE A 25 -18.56 6.98 -15.56
N ASP A 26 -19.17 7.03 -14.37
CA ASP A 26 -19.04 8.13 -13.43
C ASP A 26 -17.77 7.97 -12.55
N GLY A 27 -17.46 8.97 -11.75
CA GLY A 27 -16.36 8.92 -10.78
C GLY A 27 -15.72 10.27 -10.53
N GLN A 28 -14.70 10.25 -9.69
CA GLN A 28 -13.99 11.48 -9.27
C GLN A 28 -12.63 11.15 -8.66
N PHE A 29 -11.83 12.18 -8.41
CA PHE A 29 -10.74 12.05 -7.45
C PHE A 29 -11.29 12.07 -6.02
N VAL A 30 -10.69 11.24 -5.15
CA VAL A 30 -11.12 11.07 -3.76
C VAL A 30 -9.92 11.10 -2.81
N ASN A 31 -10.18 11.33 -1.53
CA ASN A 31 -9.14 11.38 -0.49
C ASN A 31 -8.00 12.35 -0.82
N ASP A 32 -8.32 13.44 -1.48
CA ASP A 32 -7.38 14.48 -1.92
C ASP A 32 -6.96 15.40 -0.74
N GLY A 33 -6.47 14.83 0.36
CA GLY A 33 -5.96 15.57 1.53
C GLY A 33 -4.64 16.33 1.28
N PHE A 34 -4.03 16.18 0.10
CA PHE A 34 -2.77 16.84 -0.23
C PHE A 34 -2.78 18.37 -0.11
N PRO A 35 -3.88 19.12 -0.29
CA PRO A 35 -3.86 20.57 -0.11
C PRO A 35 -3.47 20.96 1.32
N LEU A 36 -3.89 20.18 2.34
CA LEU A 36 -3.49 20.42 3.74
C LEU A 36 -2.01 20.11 3.96
N GLY A 37 -1.51 19.01 3.39
CA GLY A 37 -0.08 18.70 3.39
C GLY A 37 0.76 19.77 2.68
N HIS A 38 0.26 20.33 1.57
CA HIS A 38 0.92 21.45 0.89
C HIS A 38 0.92 22.73 1.74
N ARG A 39 -0.13 23.02 2.52
CA ARG A 39 -0.11 24.12 3.49
C ARG A 39 1.03 23.98 4.49
N LEU A 40 1.29 22.76 4.98
CA LEU A 40 2.42 22.51 5.89
C LEU A 40 3.76 22.73 5.16
N ARG A 41 3.93 22.18 3.98
CA ARG A 41 5.14 22.33 3.14
C ARG A 41 5.45 23.79 2.82
N ASP A 42 4.43 24.55 2.46
CA ASP A 42 4.55 25.92 1.99
C ASP A 42 4.54 26.93 3.16
N HIS A 43 4.59 26.43 4.42
CA HIS A 43 4.56 27.23 5.65
C HIS A 43 3.40 28.24 5.67
N ALA A 44 2.23 27.84 5.15
CA ALA A 44 1.06 28.69 5.17
C ALA A 44 0.66 29.04 6.62
N ALA A 45 0.04 30.20 6.80
CA ALA A 45 -0.38 30.64 8.12
C ALA A 45 -1.41 29.68 8.72
N PHE A 46 -1.15 29.24 9.94
CA PHE A 46 -2.09 28.56 10.81
C PHE A 46 -2.51 29.47 11.94
N SER A 47 -3.75 29.34 12.39
CA SER A 47 -4.23 30.09 13.55
C SER A 47 -3.47 29.66 14.81
N PRO A 48 -3.13 30.61 15.71
CA PRO A 48 -2.50 30.24 16.97
C PRO A 48 -3.45 29.39 17.84
N PRO A 49 -2.88 28.48 18.66
CA PRO A 49 -3.68 27.63 19.53
C PRO A 49 -4.60 28.42 20.45
N LYS A 50 -5.83 27.95 20.65
CA LYS A 50 -6.82 28.58 21.51
C LYS A 50 -6.61 28.30 23.00
N ARG A 51 -5.90 27.22 23.33
CA ARG A 51 -5.60 26.80 24.70
C ARG A 51 -4.31 25.98 24.75
N THR A 52 -3.75 25.87 25.96
CA THR A 52 -2.60 25.01 26.24
C THR A 52 -3.05 23.85 27.13
N GLN A 53 -2.53 22.65 26.86
CA GLN A 53 -2.80 21.45 27.62
C GLN A 53 -1.50 20.67 27.86
N LYS A 54 -1.26 20.29 29.13
CA LYS A 54 -0.17 19.37 29.48
C LYS A 54 -0.67 17.94 29.36
N ILE A 55 0.12 17.06 28.73
CA ILE A 55 -0.18 15.66 28.58
C ILE A 55 1.14 14.87 28.47
N PRO A 56 1.30 13.71 29.14
CA PRO A 56 2.55 12.98 29.09
C PRO A 56 2.99 12.58 27.70
N ILE A 57 2.11 12.01 26.87
CA ILE A 57 2.48 11.49 25.55
C ILE A 57 1.57 12.06 24.47
N VAL A 58 2.19 12.63 23.42
CA VAL A 58 1.51 13.04 22.18
C VAL A 58 1.99 12.16 21.03
N ILE A 59 1.06 11.54 20.31
CA ILE A 59 1.31 10.77 19.10
C ILE A 59 0.85 11.62 17.90
N VAL A 60 1.74 11.86 16.95
CA VAL A 60 1.47 12.65 15.76
C VAL A 60 1.35 11.71 14.55
N GLY A 61 0.13 11.58 14.02
CA GLY A 61 -0.25 10.69 12.93
C GLY A 61 -1.03 9.46 13.41
N GLY A 62 -2.19 9.23 12.78
CA GLY A 62 -3.13 8.13 13.07
C GLY A 62 -3.07 6.98 12.06
N GLY A 63 -1.92 6.78 11.37
CA GLY A 63 -1.65 5.59 10.58
C GLY A 63 -1.34 4.36 11.44
N ILE A 64 -1.00 3.22 10.81
CA ILE A 64 -0.71 1.96 11.53
C ILE A 64 0.33 2.15 12.63
N ALA A 65 1.40 2.91 12.40
CA ALA A 65 2.42 3.15 13.43
C ALA A 65 1.87 3.89 14.65
N GLY A 66 1.11 4.96 14.44
CA GLY A 66 0.50 5.74 15.53
C GLY A 66 -0.58 4.96 16.28
N LEU A 67 -1.44 4.25 15.57
CA LEU A 67 -2.47 3.38 16.16
C LEU A 67 -1.85 2.23 16.95
N SER A 68 -0.75 1.63 16.46
CA SER A 68 -0.02 0.56 17.16
C SER A 68 0.69 1.08 18.40
N ALA A 69 1.25 2.30 18.33
CA ALA A 69 1.80 2.95 19.53
C ALA A 69 0.72 3.17 20.59
N ALA A 70 -0.42 3.72 20.21
CA ALA A 70 -1.54 3.93 21.11
C ALA A 70 -2.12 2.63 21.66
N TRP A 71 -2.26 1.59 20.81
CA TRP A 71 -2.66 0.26 21.25
C TRP A 71 -1.72 -0.29 22.34
N ARG A 72 -0.40 -0.17 22.14
CA ARG A 72 0.60 -0.61 23.12
C ARG A 72 0.48 0.15 24.45
N LEU A 73 0.34 1.49 24.40
CA LEU A 73 0.09 2.30 25.61
C LEU A 73 -1.18 1.84 26.32
N HIS A 74 -2.27 1.70 25.57
CA HIS A 74 -3.55 1.27 26.10
C HIS A 74 -3.50 -0.13 26.72
N LYS A 75 -2.85 -1.10 26.06
CA LYS A 75 -2.66 -2.48 26.55
C LYS A 75 -1.86 -2.52 27.85
N LYS A 76 -0.89 -1.63 28.00
CA LYS A 76 -0.11 -1.47 29.24
C LYS A 76 -0.83 -0.67 30.34
N GLY A 77 -2.10 -0.36 30.15
CA GLY A 77 -2.91 0.38 31.15
C GLY A 77 -2.68 1.89 31.17
N PHE A 78 -1.83 2.44 30.30
CA PHE A 78 -1.59 3.88 30.22
C PHE A 78 -2.71 4.58 29.44
N ARG A 79 -3.19 5.74 29.94
CA ARG A 79 -4.33 6.47 29.37
C ARG A 79 -4.07 7.96 29.12
N ASP A 80 -2.95 8.49 29.61
CA ASP A 80 -2.63 9.91 29.55
C ASP A 80 -1.87 10.23 28.25
N PHE A 81 -2.52 9.99 27.09
CA PHE A 81 -1.98 10.28 25.76
C PHE A 81 -3.05 10.79 24.80
N VAL A 82 -2.61 11.36 23.69
CA VAL A 82 -3.48 11.80 22.58
C VAL A 82 -2.86 11.42 21.25
N ILE A 83 -3.70 11.05 20.27
CA ILE A 83 -3.34 10.88 18.87
C ILE A 83 -3.88 12.08 18.09
N LEU A 84 -3.01 12.75 17.35
CA LEU A 84 -3.36 13.89 16.50
C LEU A 84 -3.29 13.44 15.03
N GLU A 85 -4.45 13.32 14.40
CA GLU A 85 -4.58 12.95 12.99
C GLU A 85 -5.01 14.16 12.16
N MET A 86 -4.31 14.38 11.06
CA MET A 86 -4.55 15.49 10.15
C MET A 86 -5.86 15.35 9.38
N GLU A 87 -6.14 14.13 8.93
CA GLU A 87 -7.29 13.79 8.10
C GLU A 87 -8.58 13.62 8.94
N PRO A 88 -9.77 13.60 8.29
CA PRO A 88 -11.04 13.33 8.97
C PRO A 88 -11.12 11.97 9.62
N GLU A 89 -10.37 11.00 9.09
CA GLU A 89 -10.34 9.61 9.55
C GLU A 89 -8.90 9.12 9.67
N PRO A 90 -8.59 8.30 10.71
CA PRO A 90 -7.28 7.68 10.83
C PRO A 90 -7.10 6.57 9.79
N GLY A 91 -5.86 6.11 9.62
CA GLY A 91 -5.53 4.96 8.79
C GLY A 91 -4.33 5.15 7.87
N GLY A 92 -4.02 6.38 7.46
CA GLY A 92 -2.91 6.63 6.53
C GLY A 92 -3.05 5.81 5.24
N ASN A 93 -2.05 5.00 4.89
CA ASN A 93 -2.12 4.10 3.73
C ASN A 93 -3.06 2.89 3.92
N SER A 94 -3.56 2.64 5.13
CA SER A 94 -4.54 1.60 5.43
C SER A 94 -5.97 2.14 5.47
N ARG A 95 -6.25 3.26 4.81
CA ARG A 95 -7.62 3.80 4.64
C ARG A 95 -8.46 2.88 3.78
N TRP A 96 -9.76 2.95 3.99
CA TRP A 96 -10.76 2.14 3.31
C TRP A 96 -12.00 2.96 2.95
N GLY A 97 -12.84 2.40 2.13
CA GLY A 97 -14.13 2.95 1.76
C GLY A 97 -15.18 1.86 1.66
N GLN A 98 -16.43 2.26 1.44
CA GLN A 98 -17.53 1.32 1.20
C GLN A 98 -18.58 1.95 0.29
N ASN A 99 -19.30 1.09 -0.40
CA ASN A 99 -20.52 1.44 -1.13
C ASN A 99 -21.63 0.41 -0.82
N GLU A 100 -22.72 0.45 -1.56
CA GLU A 100 -23.84 -0.49 -1.37
C GLU A 100 -23.50 -1.95 -1.71
N ILE A 101 -22.37 -2.22 -2.35
CA ILE A 101 -21.95 -3.58 -2.73
C ILE A 101 -21.07 -4.19 -1.63
N THR A 102 -20.02 -3.49 -1.24
CA THR A 102 -18.99 -3.99 -0.32
C THR A 102 -18.14 -2.85 0.22
N ALA A 103 -17.35 -3.14 1.27
CA ALA A 103 -16.19 -2.35 1.64
C ALA A 103 -15.01 -2.66 0.70
N TYR A 104 -14.03 -1.75 0.61
CA TYR A 104 -12.85 -1.89 -0.24
C TYR A 104 -11.66 -1.09 0.31
N PRO A 105 -10.41 -1.50 0.03
CA PRO A 105 -9.22 -0.75 0.45
C PRO A 105 -8.99 0.47 -0.45
N TRP A 106 -8.24 1.45 0.08
CA TRP A 106 -7.70 2.53 -0.75
C TRP A 106 -6.22 2.35 -1.11
N ALA A 107 -5.44 1.63 -0.29
CA ALA A 107 -4.06 1.27 -0.60
C ALA A 107 -3.70 -0.08 0.02
N ALA A 108 -3.18 -0.14 1.25
CA ALA A 108 -2.78 -1.40 1.88
C ALA A 108 -3.97 -2.37 2.01
N HIS A 109 -3.85 -3.56 1.43
CA HIS A 109 -4.99 -4.45 1.24
C HIS A 109 -4.82 -5.86 1.82
N TYR A 110 -3.63 -6.22 2.31
CA TYR A 110 -3.36 -7.49 2.98
C TYR A 110 -2.25 -7.37 4.03
N VAL A 111 -2.15 -8.39 4.84
CA VAL A 111 -0.99 -8.63 5.70
C VAL A 111 -0.55 -10.08 5.48
N PRO A 112 0.70 -10.35 5.10
CA PRO A 112 1.23 -11.72 5.12
C PRO A 112 1.02 -12.33 6.50
N VAL A 113 0.79 -13.64 6.57
CA VAL A 113 0.63 -14.31 7.88
C VAL A 113 1.92 -14.12 8.69
N PRO A 114 1.87 -13.40 9.83
CA PRO A 114 3.06 -13.15 10.63
C PRO A 114 3.74 -14.43 11.10
N GLY A 115 5.01 -14.59 10.76
CA GLY A 115 5.83 -15.72 11.14
C GLY A 115 6.05 -15.83 12.67
N PRO A 116 6.61 -16.94 13.18
CA PRO A 116 6.83 -17.16 14.62
C PRO A 116 7.71 -16.08 15.28
N HIS A 117 8.57 -15.45 14.51
CA HIS A 117 9.50 -14.42 14.97
C HIS A 117 8.89 -13.01 15.01
N GLU A 118 7.72 -12.81 14.38
CA GLU A 118 6.99 -11.54 14.34
C GLU A 118 6.05 -11.40 15.56
N THR A 119 6.63 -11.55 16.73
CA THR A 119 5.89 -11.67 18.00
C THR A 119 4.97 -10.50 18.30
N LEU A 120 5.35 -9.26 17.92
CA LEU A 120 4.53 -8.08 18.18
C LEU A 120 3.31 -8.01 17.24
N ALA A 121 3.45 -8.43 15.99
CA ALA A 121 2.33 -8.52 15.07
C ALA A 121 1.36 -9.64 15.52
N ARG A 122 1.88 -10.81 15.89
CA ARG A 122 1.06 -11.89 16.45
C ARG A 122 0.30 -11.46 17.70
N GLU A 123 0.95 -10.76 18.63
CA GLU A 123 0.31 -10.25 19.85
C GLU A 123 -0.85 -9.28 19.51
N LEU A 124 -0.70 -8.45 18.49
CA LEU A 124 -1.77 -7.59 18.02
C LEU A 124 -2.93 -8.42 17.45
N PHE A 125 -2.67 -9.39 16.58
CA PHE A 125 -3.70 -10.23 15.99
C PHE A 125 -4.37 -11.15 16.99
N GLU A 126 -3.68 -11.54 18.07
CA GLU A 126 -4.28 -12.23 19.21
C GLU A 126 -5.29 -11.31 19.92
N ASP A 127 -4.93 -10.07 20.23
CA ASP A 127 -5.85 -9.08 20.80
C ASP A 127 -7.03 -8.75 19.87
N LEU A 128 -6.85 -8.85 18.58
CA LEU A 128 -7.91 -8.62 17.59
C LEU A 128 -8.79 -9.86 17.34
N GLY A 129 -8.42 -11.03 17.92
CA GLY A 129 -9.16 -12.27 17.79
C GLY A 129 -8.98 -12.99 16.44
N VAL A 130 -7.91 -12.68 15.71
CA VAL A 130 -7.55 -13.30 14.42
C VAL A 130 -6.59 -14.49 14.63
N PHE A 131 -5.86 -14.47 15.72
CA PHE A 131 -4.93 -15.52 16.12
C PHE A 131 -5.25 -15.98 17.53
N ALA A 132 -5.45 -17.28 17.75
CA ALA A 132 -5.74 -17.86 19.08
C ALA A 132 -5.22 -19.30 19.15
N ASP A 133 -4.74 -19.72 20.32
CA ASP A 133 -4.26 -21.07 20.58
C ASP A 133 -3.23 -21.58 19.54
N GLY A 134 -2.37 -20.67 19.05
CA GLY A 134 -1.35 -20.96 18.06
C GLY A 134 -1.88 -21.14 16.63
N LYS A 135 -3.14 -20.78 16.36
CA LYS A 135 -3.79 -20.94 15.05
C LYS A 135 -4.37 -19.61 14.56
N TRP A 136 -4.28 -19.41 13.26
CA TRP A 136 -4.97 -18.33 12.56
C TRP A 136 -6.41 -18.73 12.26
N ASP A 137 -7.33 -17.78 12.42
CA ASP A 137 -8.73 -17.96 12.04
C ASP A 137 -8.84 -17.96 10.51
N GLU A 138 -9.22 -19.11 9.94
CA GLU A 138 -9.31 -19.32 8.49
C GLU A 138 -10.28 -18.36 7.79
N ARG A 139 -11.22 -17.76 8.53
CA ARG A 139 -12.13 -16.73 7.98
C ARG A 139 -11.42 -15.45 7.56
N HIS A 140 -10.20 -15.25 8.02
CA HIS A 140 -9.34 -14.10 7.69
C HIS A 140 -8.22 -14.45 6.73
N LEU A 141 -8.04 -15.74 6.40
CA LEU A 141 -7.08 -16.18 5.37
C LEU A 141 -7.71 -16.04 3.99
N CYS A 142 -6.93 -15.59 3.02
CA CYS A 142 -7.37 -15.45 1.65
C CYS A 142 -7.91 -16.77 1.08
N PHE A 143 -9.14 -16.75 0.56
CA PHE A 143 -9.71 -17.93 -0.08
C PHE A 143 -9.04 -18.22 -1.43
N SER A 144 -9.00 -19.49 -1.81
CA SER A 144 -8.51 -19.89 -3.14
C SER A 144 -9.57 -19.61 -4.22
N PRO A 145 -9.14 -19.23 -5.45
CA PRO A 145 -7.78 -18.96 -5.87
C PRO A 145 -7.29 -17.59 -5.35
N GLN A 146 -6.06 -17.57 -4.81
CA GLN A 146 -5.52 -16.35 -4.19
C GLN A 146 -5.05 -15.34 -5.22
N GLU A 147 -4.32 -15.79 -6.22
CA GLU A 147 -3.73 -14.95 -7.26
C GLU A 147 -3.74 -15.64 -8.62
N ARG A 148 -3.75 -14.83 -9.67
CA ARG A 148 -3.63 -15.30 -11.05
C ARG A 148 -2.94 -14.29 -11.95
N LEU A 149 -2.33 -14.80 -13.02
CA LEU A 149 -1.62 -14.03 -14.03
C LEU A 149 -2.30 -14.13 -15.39
N PHE A 150 -2.61 -13.01 -16.03
CA PHE A 150 -2.98 -12.97 -17.45
C PHE A 150 -1.72 -12.88 -18.30
N LEU A 151 -1.47 -13.97 -19.03
CA LEU A 151 -0.26 -14.15 -19.84
C LEU A 151 -0.62 -14.70 -21.22
N HIS A 152 -0.16 -14.04 -22.29
CA HIS A 152 -0.37 -14.46 -23.67
C HIS A 152 -1.83 -14.80 -24.04
N GLY A 153 -2.79 -14.03 -23.51
CA GLY A 153 -4.21 -14.16 -23.84
C GLY A 153 -5.01 -15.09 -22.93
N HIS A 154 -4.41 -15.68 -21.89
CA HIS A 154 -5.12 -16.56 -20.94
C HIS A 154 -4.69 -16.31 -19.50
N TRP A 155 -5.59 -16.67 -18.58
CA TRP A 155 -5.32 -16.70 -17.16
C TRP A 155 -4.65 -18.00 -16.74
N GLN A 156 -3.66 -17.92 -15.87
CA GLN A 156 -3.09 -19.03 -15.12
C GLN A 156 -3.17 -18.74 -13.63
N GLU A 157 -3.25 -19.75 -12.78
CA GLU A 157 -3.14 -19.63 -11.33
C GLU A 157 -1.70 -19.31 -10.94
N GLY A 158 -1.52 -18.48 -9.91
CA GLY A 158 -0.20 -17.95 -9.50
C GLY A 158 0.32 -16.86 -10.40
N ILE A 159 1.29 -16.08 -9.91
CA ILE A 159 1.90 -14.97 -10.65
C ILE A 159 3.25 -15.32 -11.30
N GLU A 160 3.83 -16.48 -11.01
CA GLU A 160 5.02 -16.94 -11.73
C GLU A 160 4.63 -17.36 -13.16
N PRO A 161 5.29 -16.86 -14.22
CA PRO A 161 4.90 -17.14 -15.61
C PRO A 161 5.21 -18.58 -16.07
N GLU A 162 4.65 -19.57 -15.38
CA GLU A 162 4.95 -20.99 -15.61
C GLU A 162 4.49 -21.48 -16.98
N SER A 163 3.28 -21.10 -17.41
CA SER A 163 2.67 -21.58 -18.66
C SER A 163 3.46 -21.22 -19.91
N ALA A 164 4.26 -20.15 -19.87
CA ALA A 164 5.11 -19.70 -20.97
C ALA A 164 6.59 -20.07 -20.80
N SER A 165 6.99 -20.57 -19.62
CA SER A 165 8.38 -20.84 -19.27
C SER A 165 8.95 -22.05 -19.99
N THR A 166 10.10 -21.88 -20.65
CA THR A 166 10.92 -22.98 -21.20
C THR A 166 11.67 -23.69 -20.06
N GLU A 167 12.32 -24.83 -20.38
CA GLU A 167 13.17 -25.53 -19.39
C GLU A 167 14.36 -24.66 -18.93
N ARG A 168 14.87 -23.81 -19.80
CA ARG A 168 15.91 -22.84 -19.43
C ARG A 168 15.37 -21.82 -18.43
N ASP A 169 14.18 -21.28 -18.65
CA ASP A 169 13.54 -20.33 -17.73
C ASP A 169 13.31 -20.99 -16.37
N ARG A 170 12.73 -22.19 -16.34
CA ARG A 170 12.56 -22.97 -15.10
C ARG A 170 13.88 -23.24 -14.39
N GLY A 171 14.98 -23.42 -15.13
CA GLY A 171 16.33 -23.55 -14.60
C GLY A 171 16.78 -22.28 -13.86
N ASP A 172 16.51 -21.09 -14.41
CA ASP A 172 16.80 -19.81 -13.76
C ASP A 172 15.93 -19.61 -12.51
N PHE A 173 14.62 -19.95 -12.54
CA PHE A 173 13.75 -19.89 -11.36
C PHE A 173 14.26 -20.81 -10.23
N ARG A 174 14.57 -22.08 -10.51
CA ARG A 174 15.12 -23.02 -9.50
C ARG A 174 16.41 -22.49 -8.87
N ARG A 175 17.32 -21.95 -9.68
CA ARG A 175 18.58 -21.38 -9.19
C ARG A 175 18.36 -20.13 -8.35
N PHE A 176 17.43 -19.26 -8.75
CA PHE A 176 17.02 -18.09 -7.98
C PHE A 176 16.44 -18.52 -6.63
N GLN A 177 15.50 -19.45 -6.63
CA GLN A 177 14.89 -19.96 -5.42
C GLN A 177 15.91 -20.59 -4.47
N SER A 178 16.88 -21.34 -4.98
CA SER A 178 17.95 -21.92 -4.15
C SER A 178 18.78 -20.84 -3.44
N ILE A 179 19.09 -19.72 -4.12
CA ILE A 179 19.78 -18.60 -3.50
C ILE A 179 18.89 -17.92 -2.44
N VAL A 180 17.61 -17.72 -2.73
CA VAL A 180 16.64 -17.15 -1.79
C VAL A 180 16.55 -17.99 -0.52
N ASP A 181 16.47 -19.33 -0.65
CA ASP A 181 16.40 -20.24 0.49
C ASP A 181 17.68 -20.22 1.34
N GLU A 182 18.86 -20.15 0.71
CA GLU A 182 20.11 -19.95 1.41
C GLU A 182 20.14 -18.62 2.18
N ARG A 183 19.65 -17.55 1.56
CA ARG A 183 19.55 -16.23 2.20
C ARG A 183 18.54 -16.21 3.34
N ARG A 184 17.39 -16.86 3.18
CA ARG A 184 16.40 -17.05 4.26
C ARG A 184 17.04 -17.76 5.46
N ALA A 185 17.76 -18.84 5.23
CA ALA A 185 18.45 -19.60 6.28
C ALA A 185 19.55 -18.80 6.99
N SER A 186 20.10 -17.74 6.39
CA SER A 186 21.15 -16.92 7.00
C SER A 186 20.68 -16.10 8.21
N GLY A 187 19.36 -15.85 8.35
CA GLY A 187 18.78 -15.00 9.39
C GLY A 187 19.07 -13.49 9.21
N GLU A 188 19.64 -13.09 8.07
CA GLU A 188 19.89 -11.67 7.74
C GLU A 188 18.58 -10.94 7.33
N PHE A 189 17.70 -11.65 6.65
CA PHE A 189 16.48 -11.12 6.06
C PHE A 189 15.28 -11.42 6.96
N THR A 190 14.94 -10.48 7.83
CA THR A 190 13.89 -10.67 8.85
C THR A 190 12.82 -9.59 8.76
N ILE A 191 11.64 -9.90 9.29
CA ILE A 191 10.59 -8.93 9.63
C ILE A 191 10.38 -8.99 11.16
N PRO A 192 10.53 -7.88 11.91
CA PRO A 192 11.05 -6.60 11.41
C PRO A 192 12.53 -6.69 11.00
N MET A 193 12.88 -5.90 9.98
CA MET A 193 14.22 -5.95 9.39
C MET A 193 15.35 -5.63 10.38
N GLU A 194 15.06 -4.82 11.40
CA GLU A 194 16.05 -4.37 12.39
C GLU A 194 16.70 -5.53 13.16
N ARG A 195 16.05 -6.67 13.26
CA ARG A 195 16.58 -7.86 13.95
C ARG A 195 17.75 -8.52 13.20
N GLY A 196 17.68 -8.58 11.86
CA GLY A 196 18.65 -9.30 11.04
C GLY A 196 19.56 -8.41 10.20
N ALA A 197 19.08 -7.25 9.80
CA ALA A 197 19.77 -6.38 8.83
C ALA A 197 21.14 -5.90 9.34
N LYS A 198 22.16 -6.15 8.51
CA LYS A 198 23.56 -5.72 8.72
C LYS A 198 24.04 -4.97 7.48
N PRO A 199 25.10 -4.16 7.59
CA PRO A 199 25.77 -3.62 6.40
C PRO A 199 26.11 -4.76 5.43
N SER A 200 25.66 -4.64 4.19
CA SER A 200 25.77 -5.72 3.19
C SER A 200 26.28 -5.19 1.87
N PRO A 201 27.17 -5.93 1.16
CA PRO A 201 27.54 -5.60 -0.21
C PRO A 201 26.36 -5.56 -1.18
N LEU A 202 25.29 -6.30 -0.90
CA LEU A 202 24.06 -6.31 -1.71
C LEU A 202 23.37 -4.93 -1.73
N ASP A 203 23.53 -4.15 -0.66
CA ASP A 203 22.96 -2.80 -0.60
C ASP A 203 23.70 -1.76 -1.46
N LYS A 204 24.85 -2.14 -2.05
CA LYS A 204 25.67 -1.25 -2.90
C LYS A 204 25.28 -1.29 -4.38
N MET A 205 24.42 -2.22 -4.78
CA MET A 205 23.99 -2.40 -6.16
C MET A 205 22.47 -2.53 -6.24
N SER A 206 21.92 -2.31 -7.44
CA SER A 206 20.49 -2.54 -7.67
C SER A 206 20.17 -4.03 -7.82
N MET A 207 18.90 -4.39 -7.64
CA MET A 207 18.40 -5.75 -7.85
C MET A 207 18.62 -6.20 -9.31
N GLN A 208 18.44 -5.31 -10.27
CA GLN A 208 18.74 -5.61 -11.67
C GLN A 208 20.23 -5.93 -11.87
N GLN A 209 21.14 -5.11 -11.35
CA GLN A 209 22.60 -5.36 -11.42
C GLN A 209 22.98 -6.69 -10.78
N TRP A 210 22.33 -7.04 -9.67
CA TRP A 210 22.53 -8.34 -9.03
C TRP A 210 22.06 -9.51 -9.90
N MET A 211 20.88 -9.40 -10.54
CA MET A 211 20.36 -10.39 -11.49
C MET A 211 21.32 -10.57 -12.67
N GLU A 212 21.81 -9.50 -13.25
CA GLU A 212 22.79 -9.50 -14.36
C GLU A 212 24.12 -10.16 -13.94
N THR A 213 24.66 -9.79 -12.76
CA THR A 213 25.90 -10.36 -12.20
C THR A 213 25.79 -11.87 -12.01
N ASN A 214 24.62 -12.34 -11.57
CA ASN A 214 24.33 -13.76 -11.40
C ASN A 214 23.88 -14.43 -12.70
N ARG A 215 23.88 -13.72 -13.84
CA ARG A 215 23.55 -14.25 -15.16
C ARG A 215 22.15 -14.88 -15.24
N PHE A 216 21.18 -14.27 -14.61
CA PHE A 216 19.76 -14.62 -14.80
C PHE A 216 19.27 -14.00 -16.10
N THR A 217 19.00 -14.86 -17.09
CA THR A 217 18.67 -14.44 -18.46
C THR A 217 17.22 -14.68 -18.85
N SER A 218 16.44 -15.40 -18.03
CA SER A 218 15.02 -15.60 -18.24
C SER A 218 14.26 -14.27 -18.23
N PRO A 219 13.54 -13.92 -19.32
CA PRO A 219 12.72 -12.71 -19.33
C PRO A 219 11.57 -12.80 -18.31
N TYR A 220 11.03 -13.99 -18.06
CA TYR A 220 9.96 -14.23 -17.12
C TYR A 220 10.41 -14.06 -15.67
N LEU A 221 11.58 -14.57 -15.29
CA LEU A 221 12.16 -14.33 -13.96
C LEU A 221 12.48 -12.85 -13.75
N ASN A 222 13.09 -12.21 -14.75
CA ASN A 222 13.38 -10.78 -14.67
C ASN A 222 12.11 -9.92 -14.53
N TRP A 223 11.03 -10.28 -15.24
CA TRP A 223 9.73 -9.65 -15.08
C TRP A 223 9.17 -9.86 -13.67
N TYR A 224 9.19 -11.11 -13.16
CA TYR A 224 8.69 -11.45 -11.82
C TYR A 224 9.40 -10.69 -10.71
N VAL A 225 10.73 -10.64 -10.75
CA VAL A 225 11.53 -9.88 -9.79
C VAL A 225 11.25 -8.36 -9.90
N ASN A 226 11.09 -7.84 -11.12
CA ASN A 226 10.74 -6.45 -11.31
C ASN A 226 9.31 -6.13 -10.86
N TYR A 227 8.36 -7.08 -11.03
CA TYR A 227 7.02 -6.99 -10.49
C TYR A 227 7.05 -6.88 -8.95
N ALA A 228 7.75 -7.80 -8.28
CA ALA A 228 7.93 -7.80 -6.82
C ALA A 228 8.50 -6.48 -6.27
N CYS A 229 9.52 -5.91 -6.96
CA CYS A 229 10.07 -4.61 -6.58
C CYS A 229 9.06 -3.46 -6.75
N ARG A 230 8.20 -3.51 -7.77
CA ARG A 230 7.15 -2.49 -7.97
C ARG A 230 6.05 -2.63 -6.94
N ASP A 231 5.69 -3.85 -6.59
CA ASP A 231 4.64 -4.16 -5.63
C ASP A 231 5.02 -3.70 -4.21
N ASP A 232 6.11 -4.19 -3.66
CA ASP A 232 6.51 -3.92 -2.27
C ASP A 232 7.16 -2.54 -2.08
N TYR A 233 7.79 -1.96 -3.13
CA TYR A 233 8.61 -0.75 -2.99
C TYR A 233 8.20 0.39 -3.92
N GLY A 234 7.28 0.16 -4.84
CA GLY A 234 6.93 1.16 -5.85
C GLY A 234 8.11 1.60 -6.71
N ALA A 235 9.08 0.72 -6.92
CA ALA A 235 10.32 1.00 -7.65
C ALA A 235 10.63 -0.12 -8.64
N LEU A 236 11.33 0.19 -9.73
CA LEU A 236 11.84 -0.85 -10.63
C LEU A 236 13.00 -1.61 -9.97
N ALA A 237 13.26 -2.83 -10.41
CA ALA A 237 14.44 -3.60 -9.97
C ALA A 237 15.75 -2.84 -10.22
N ALA A 238 15.79 -1.96 -11.22
CA ALA A 238 16.93 -1.08 -11.51
C ALA A 238 17.17 -0.01 -10.42
N ASP A 239 16.13 0.39 -9.69
CA ASP A 239 16.18 1.43 -8.66
C ASP A 239 16.16 0.86 -7.23
N THR A 240 15.83 -0.43 -7.09
CA THR A 240 15.72 -1.10 -5.79
C THR A 240 17.06 -1.71 -5.39
N SER A 241 17.49 -1.52 -4.14
CA SER A 241 18.67 -2.22 -3.58
C SER A 241 18.53 -3.73 -3.74
N ALA A 242 19.60 -4.42 -4.13
CA ALA A 242 19.60 -5.88 -4.22
C ALA A 242 19.32 -6.53 -2.87
N TRP A 243 19.74 -5.90 -1.77
CA TRP A 243 19.40 -6.37 -0.43
C TRP A 243 17.87 -6.37 -0.21
N ALA A 244 17.21 -5.27 -0.58
CA ALA A 244 15.76 -5.16 -0.46
C ALA A 244 15.03 -6.12 -1.42
N GLY A 245 15.48 -6.23 -2.67
CA GLY A 245 14.90 -7.16 -3.64
C GLY A 245 14.97 -8.62 -3.17
N ILE A 246 16.09 -9.03 -2.55
CA ILE A 246 16.21 -10.36 -1.95
C ILE A 246 15.37 -10.48 -0.68
N HIS A 247 15.27 -9.41 0.14
CA HIS A 247 14.45 -9.40 1.34
C HIS A 247 12.99 -9.74 1.04
N TYR A 248 12.42 -9.23 -0.05
CA TYR A 248 11.05 -9.56 -0.46
C TYR A 248 10.80 -11.08 -0.48
N PHE A 249 11.72 -11.85 -1.06
CA PHE A 249 11.59 -13.29 -1.22
C PHE A 249 12.07 -14.08 0.02
N ALA A 250 13.07 -13.57 0.74
CA ALA A 250 13.76 -14.33 1.78
C ALA A 250 13.23 -14.08 3.20
N SER A 251 12.49 -12.99 3.45
CA SER A 251 12.04 -12.62 4.79
C SER A 251 10.79 -13.37 5.26
N ARG A 252 10.07 -14.03 4.34
CA ARG A 252 8.81 -14.74 4.62
C ARG A 252 9.01 -16.24 4.54
N GLU A 253 8.16 -17.00 5.24
CA GLU A 253 8.24 -18.45 5.24
C GLU A 253 7.72 -19.03 3.93
N SER A 254 8.30 -20.16 3.47
CA SER A 254 7.93 -20.83 2.21
C SER A 254 6.59 -21.57 2.25
N GLU A 255 6.01 -21.78 3.45
CA GLU A 255 4.75 -22.49 3.66
C GLU A 255 3.60 -21.54 4.06
N GLU A 256 3.57 -20.35 3.50
CA GLU A 256 2.53 -19.38 3.78
C GLU A 256 1.17 -19.88 3.28
N LYS A 257 0.18 -19.95 4.17
CA LYS A 257 -1.20 -20.37 3.83
C LYS A 257 -2.02 -19.29 3.13
N GLY A 258 -1.36 -18.30 2.57
CA GLY A 258 -1.95 -17.12 1.99
C GLY A 258 -2.03 -15.95 2.99
N PRO A 259 -2.23 -14.72 2.49
CA PRO A 259 -2.28 -13.54 3.34
C PRO A 259 -3.57 -13.46 4.15
N LEU A 260 -3.51 -12.68 5.23
CA LEU A 260 -4.70 -12.19 5.93
C LEU A 260 -5.33 -11.08 5.09
N VAL A 261 -6.61 -11.23 4.75
CA VAL A 261 -7.34 -10.29 3.90
C VAL A 261 -8.74 -10.00 4.44
N TRP A 262 -9.23 -8.81 4.13
CA TRP A 262 -10.58 -8.35 4.46
C TRP A 262 -11.13 -7.54 3.27
N PRO A 263 -12.45 -7.43 3.10
CA PRO A 263 -13.02 -6.60 2.04
C PRO A 263 -12.46 -5.18 2.02
N GLU A 264 -12.32 -4.54 3.19
CA GLU A 264 -11.72 -3.21 3.38
C GLU A 264 -10.18 -3.21 3.40
N GLY A 265 -9.55 -4.33 3.11
CA GLY A 265 -8.09 -4.49 3.26
C GLY A 265 -7.63 -4.20 4.69
N ASN A 266 -6.45 -3.60 4.86
CA ASN A 266 -5.92 -3.24 6.18
C ASN A 266 -6.77 -2.19 6.92
N GLY A 267 -7.78 -1.61 6.27
CA GLY A 267 -8.82 -0.80 6.90
C GLY A 267 -9.57 -1.53 8.00
N TRP A 268 -9.69 -2.86 7.91
CA TRP A 268 -10.25 -3.68 8.98
C TRP A 268 -9.48 -3.51 10.30
N ILE A 269 -8.15 -3.58 10.25
CA ILE A 269 -7.28 -3.41 11.41
C ILE A 269 -7.43 -1.98 11.96
N VAL A 270 -7.44 -0.98 11.09
CA VAL A 270 -7.65 0.42 11.48
C VAL A 270 -8.98 0.58 12.21
N ARG A 271 -10.05 0.01 11.68
CA ARG A 271 -11.39 0.05 12.29
C ARG A 271 -11.41 -0.59 13.68
N GLN A 272 -10.78 -1.77 13.84
CA GLN A 272 -10.68 -2.45 15.14
C GLN A 272 -9.90 -1.63 16.16
N LEU A 273 -8.78 -1.04 15.78
CA LEU A 273 -7.96 -0.21 16.65
C LEU A 273 -8.67 1.11 16.98
N THR A 274 -9.28 1.76 16.00
CA THR A 274 -10.02 3.02 16.19
C THR A 274 -11.18 2.84 17.17
N ALA A 275 -11.94 1.75 17.06
CA ALA A 275 -13.04 1.48 17.98
C ALA A 275 -12.57 1.37 19.45
N ARG A 276 -11.38 0.83 19.70
CA ARG A 276 -10.79 0.68 21.05
C ARG A 276 -10.14 1.98 21.56
N LEU A 277 -9.66 2.82 20.65
CA LEU A 277 -8.84 4.00 20.94
C LEU A 277 -9.58 5.32 20.72
N GLN A 278 -10.85 5.28 20.32
CA GLN A 278 -11.67 6.44 19.96
C GLN A 278 -11.56 7.63 20.94
N PRO A 279 -11.54 7.46 22.27
CA PRO A 279 -11.43 8.58 23.20
C PRO A 279 -10.10 9.36 23.12
N PHE A 280 -9.07 8.76 22.54
CA PHE A 280 -7.72 9.33 22.45
C PHE A 280 -7.41 9.93 21.08
N ILE A 281 -8.27 9.72 20.07
CA ILE A 281 -8.05 10.13 18.69
C ILE A 281 -8.72 11.47 18.43
N HIS A 282 -7.92 12.44 18.01
CA HIS A 282 -8.37 13.75 17.56
C HIS A 282 -8.07 13.87 16.06
N THR A 283 -9.09 13.69 15.24
CA THR A 283 -9.05 13.89 13.79
C THR A 283 -9.20 15.37 13.44
N ASN A 284 -8.98 15.74 12.16
CA ASN A 284 -8.95 17.13 11.70
C ASN A 284 -8.05 18.02 12.57
N SER A 285 -6.93 17.44 13.04
CA SER A 285 -6.02 18.07 13.99
C SER A 285 -4.59 18.14 13.42
N PRO A 286 -4.38 18.90 12.32
CA PRO A 286 -3.07 19.00 11.71
C PRO A 286 -2.07 19.60 12.70
N VAL A 287 -1.01 18.86 12.96
CA VAL A 287 0.15 19.39 13.69
C VAL A 287 0.97 20.20 12.70
N TYR A 288 1.04 21.50 12.92
CA TYR A 288 1.77 22.40 12.02
C TYR A 288 3.15 22.80 12.54
N ARG A 289 3.44 22.57 13.83
CA ARG A 289 4.75 22.85 14.43
C ARG A 289 5.02 21.97 15.65
N ILE A 290 6.26 21.51 15.77
CA ILE A 290 6.82 20.88 16.97
C ILE A 290 8.09 21.62 17.32
N SER A 291 8.14 22.19 18.57
CA SER A 291 9.27 22.95 19.09
C SER A 291 9.63 22.44 20.48
N GLY A 292 10.77 21.80 20.62
CA GLY A 292 11.15 21.13 21.86
C GLY A 292 10.11 20.09 22.29
N ASN A 293 9.46 20.33 23.43
CA ASN A 293 8.39 19.47 23.95
C ASN A 293 6.96 19.99 23.68
N ARG A 294 6.83 20.96 22.78
CA ARG A 294 5.54 21.61 22.45
C ARG A 294 5.07 21.18 21.07
N VAL A 295 3.81 20.76 20.97
CA VAL A 295 3.13 20.34 19.74
C VAL A 295 1.95 21.26 19.47
N PHE A 296 1.90 21.85 18.27
CA PHE A 296 0.94 22.89 17.94
C PHE A 296 -0.07 22.43 16.89
N THR A 297 -1.35 22.58 17.24
CA THR A 297 -2.50 22.53 16.33
C THR A 297 -3.26 23.86 16.41
N GLU A 298 -4.19 24.15 15.50
CA GLU A 298 -5.01 25.38 15.59
C GLU A 298 -5.95 25.39 16.81
N ALA A 299 -6.25 24.24 17.39
CA ALA A 299 -7.13 24.14 18.56
C ALA A 299 -6.35 24.19 19.89
N VAL A 300 -5.24 23.48 19.98
CA VAL A 300 -4.52 23.22 21.23
C VAL A 300 -3.02 23.25 21.01
N GLU A 301 -2.31 23.85 21.96
CA GLU A 301 -0.90 23.64 22.17
C GLU A 301 -0.71 22.57 23.24
N TYR A 302 -0.09 21.45 22.88
CA TYR A 302 0.23 20.41 23.85
C TYR A 302 1.66 20.57 24.36
N ILE A 303 1.84 20.47 25.68
CA ILE A 303 3.14 20.38 26.34
C ILE A 303 3.30 18.93 26.77
N ALA A 304 4.17 18.17 26.08
CA ALA A 304 4.34 16.75 26.25
C ALA A 304 5.64 16.41 26.97
N GLU A 305 5.66 15.31 27.72
CA GLU A 305 6.91 14.73 28.23
C GLU A 305 7.60 13.92 27.12
N ARG A 306 6.80 13.26 26.27
CA ARG A 306 7.27 12.50 25.10
C ARG A 306 6.38 12.74 23.89
N ILE A 307 7.01 12.82 22.73
CA ILE A 307 6.35 12.98 21.43
C ILE A 307 6.72 11.79 20.56
N ILE A 308 5.72 11.06 20.07
CA ILE A 308 5.89 9.97 19.08
C ILE A 308 5.47 10.53 17.73
N PHE A 309 6.45 10.77 16.84
CA PHE A 309 6.22 11.22 15.49
C PHE A 309 6.01 9.99 14.58
N ALA A 310 4.75 9.64 14.36
CA ALA A 310 4.31 8.49 13.56
C ALA A 310 3.81 8.89 12.15
N ALA A 311 3.85 10.17 11.82
CA ALA A 311 3.58 10.65 10.47
C ALA A 311 4.76 10.33 9.52
N PRO A 312 4.55 10.33 8.18
CA PRO A 312 5.61 10.12 7.21
C PRO A 312 6.79 11.06 7.43
N THR A 313 8.02 10.53 7.35
CA THR A 313 9.23 11.30 7.71
C THR A 313 9.50 12.47 6.77
N PHE A 314 8.98 12.46 5.54
CA PHE A 314 9.10 13.61 4.63
C PHE A 314 8.38 14.87 5.14
N LEU A 315 7.45 14.76 6.09
CA LEU A 315 6.78 15.89 6.72
C LEU A 315 7.63 16.53 7.82
N ALA A 316 8.56 15.79 8.42
CA ALA A 316 9.34 16.25 9.56
C ALA A 316 10.04 17.62 9.34
N PRO A 317 10.69 17.90 8.20
CA PRO A 317 11.35 19.18 7.95
C PRO A 317 10.42 20.39 7.95
N TYR A 318 9.15 20.18 7.69
CA TYR A 318 8.15 21.26 7.59
C TYR A 318 7.47 21.58 8.92
N ILE A 319 7.50 20.63 9.87
CA ILE A 319 6.75 20.78 11.12
C ILE A 319 7.61 20.63 12.39
N ILE A 320 8.82 20.05 12.30
CA ILE A 320 9.72 19.88 13.45
C ILE A 320 10.87 20.88 13.34
N GLU A 321 10.98 21.78 14.31
CA GLU A 321 12.07 22.76 14.34
C GLU A 321 13.44 22.07 14.38
N GLY A 322 14.33 22.45 13.45
CA GLY A 322 15.67 21.89 13.32
C GLY A 322 15.75 20.50 12.69
N ALA A 323 14.64 19.95 12.19
CA ALA A 323 14.68 18.73 11.40
C ALA A 323 15.17 19.00 9.97
N HIS A 324 15.92 18.06 9.43
CA HIS A 324 16.43 18.14 8.06
C HIS A 324 15.67 17.15 7.15
N PRO A 325 15.63 17.40 5.82
CA PRO A 325 15.08 16.44 4.87
C PRO A 325 15.72 15.06 5.05
N PRO A 326 14.94 13.96 5.02
CA PRO A 326 15.47 12.62 5.25
C PRO A 326 16.40 12.11 4.15
N GLY A 327 16.42 12.75 2.98
CA GLY A 327 17.12 12.24 1.81
C GLY A 327 16.50 10.96 1.24
N PHE A 328 15.30 10.57 1.70
CA PHE A 328 14.60 9.39 1.23
C PHE A 328 13.90 9.65 -0.11
N VAL A 329 13.85 8.63 -0.94
CA VAL A 329 13.11 8.65 -2.19
C VAL A 329 11.75 8.00 -1.96
N TYR A 330 10.67 8.66 -2.42
CA TYR A 330 9.31 8.16 -2.27
C TYR A 330 8.66 7.87 -3.62
N SER A 331 7.93 6.77 -3.67
CA SER A 331 7.17 6.35 -4.84
C SER A 331 5.81 7.05 -4.88
N PRO A 332 5.45 7.67 -6.00
CA PRO A 332 4.09 8.09 -6.26
C PRO A 332 3.24 6.92 -6.77
N TRP A 333 1.99 6.86 -6.28
CA TRP A 333 1.03 5.82 -6.64
C TRP A 333 -0.32 6.42 -7.04
N LEU A 334 -1.01 5.67 -7.88
CA LEU A 334 -2.42 5.84 -8.16
C LEU A 334 -3.14 4.54 -7.77
N THR A 335 -4.22 4.67 -7.02
CA THR A 335 -5.13 3.57 -6.75
C THR A 335 -6.53 3.96 -7.22
N ALA A 336 -7.29 2.99 -7.69
CA ALA A 336 -8.64 3.27 -8.16
C ALA A 336 -9.60 2.16 -7.73
N ASN A 337 -10.75 2.55 -7.21
CA ASN A 337 -11.85 1.64 -6.92
C ASN A 337 -12.87 1.69 -8.07
N LEU A 338 -12.96 0.56 -8.79
CA LEU A 338 -13.89 0.38 -9.89
C LEU A 338 -15.13 -0.35 -9.37
N THR A 339 -16.28 0.30 -9.41
CA THR A 339 -17.58 -0.34 -9.15
C THR A 339 -18.07 -1.03 -10.41
N LEU A 340 -18.27 -2.35 -10.34
CA LEU A 340 -18.73 -3.17 -11.42
C LEU A 340 -20.19 -3.60 -11.19
N ASP A 341 -21.07 -3.26 -12.12
CA ASP A 341 -22.49 -3.67 -12.08
C ASP A 341 -22.69 -5.11 -12.56
N ARG A 342 -21.70 -5.66 -13.27
CA ARG A 342 -21.61 -7.06 -13.68
C ARG A 342 -20.15 -7.48 -13.77
N LEU A 343 -19.89 -8.77 -13.62
CA LEU A 343 -18.55 -9.31 -13.76
C LEU A 343 -18.15 -9.46 -15.24
N PRO A 344 -16.91 -9.17 -15.64
CA PRO A 344 -16.42 -9.41 -16.99
C PRO A 344 -16.29 -10.90 -17.34
N SER A 345 -16.06 -11.74 -16.33
CA SER A 345 -15.98 -13.21 -16.41
C SER A 345 -16.47 -13.81 -15.10
N GLU A 346 -16.82 -15.08 -15.11
CA GLU A 346 -17.28 -15.82 -13.91
C GLU A 346 -16.09 -16.15 -12.99
N ASP A 347 -14.91 -16.41 -13.57
CA ASP A 347 -13.71 -16.76 -12.83
C ASP A 347 -12.94 -15.52 -12.40
N SER A 348 -12.54 -15.48 -11.14
CA SER A 348 -11.62 -14.48 -10.60
C SER A 348 -10.81 -15.05 -9.45
N ALA A 349 -9.60 -14.52 -9.26
CA ALA A 349 -8.84 -14.69 -8.02
C ALA A 349 -9.00 -13.45 -7.14
N TRP A 350 -8.50 -13.51 -5.92
CA TRP A 350 -8.42 -12.33 -5.08
C TRP A 350 -7.51 -11.27 -5.72
N ASP A 351 -6.29 -11.63 -6.11
CA ASP A 351 -5.35 -10.77 -6.84
C ASP A 351 -5.23 -11.19 -8.31
N ASN A 352 -5.22 -10.22 -9.21
CA ASN A 352 -5.29 -10.43 -10.65
C ASN A 352 -4.27 -9.54 -11.36
N VAL A 353 -3.19 -10.16 -11.81
CA VAL A 353 -2.04 -9.50 -12.41
C VAL A 353 -2.09 -9.64 -13.94
N ILE A 354 -1.70 -8.62 -14.66
CA ILE A 354 -1.58 -8.64 -16.12
C ILE A 354 -0.09 -8.56 -16.49
N TYR A 355 0.40 -9.60 -17.18
CA TYR A 355 1.79 -9.65 -17.63
C TYR A 355 2.16 -8.42 -18.46
N ASP A 356 3.35 -7.88 -18.22
CA ASP A 356 3.88 -6.71 -18.91
C ASP A 356 2.95 -5.47 -18.87
N SER A 357 2.14 -5.36 -17.80
CA SER A 357 1.39 -4.16 -17.50
C SER A 357 2.27 -3.10 -16.82
N PRO A 358 2.08 -1.80 -17.12
CA PRO A 358 2.69 -0.74 -16.34
C PRO A 358 2.12 -0.65 -14.91
N ALA A 359 0.90 -1.17 -14.70
CA ALA A 359 0.24 -1.30 -13.40
C ALA A 359 0.57 -2.62 -12.71
N LEU A 360 0.02 -2.84 -11.52
CA LEU A 360 0.20 -4.06 -10.74
C LEU A 360 -0.99 -5.01 -10.87
N GLY A 361 -2.09 -4.56 -11.48
CA GLY A 361 -3.32 -5.33 -11.55
C GLY A 361 -4.37 -4.83 -10.56
N TYR A 362 -5.22 -5.73 -10.07
CA TYR A 362 -6.33 -5.36 -9.20
C TYR A 362 -6.68 -6.50 -8.24
N VAL A 363 -7.18 -6.13 -7.05
CA VAL A 363 -7.79 -7.07 -6.10
C VAL A 363 -9.30 -6.97 -6.12
N VAL A 364 -9.99 -8.08 -5.81
CA VAL A 364 -11.44 -8.21 -5.81
C VAL A 364 -11.97 -8.10 -4.39
N ALA A 365 -12.61 -7.00 -4.04
CA ALA A 365 -13.06 -6.74 -2.67
C ALA A 365 -14.13 -7.72 -2.17
N THR A 366 -14.92 -8.31 -3.07
CA THR A 366 -15.93 -9.32 -2.72
C THR A 366 -15.41 -10.75 -2.65
N HIS A 367 -14.11 -10.99 -2.90
CA HIS A 367 -13.53 -12.35 -2.96
C HIS A 367 -13.75 -13.13 -1.65
N MET A 368 -13.65 -12.45 -0.51
CA MET A 368 -13.89 -13.03 0.82
C MET A 368 -15.38 -13.13 1.20
N SER A 369 -16.27 -12.86 0.28
CA SER A 369 -17.72 -12.95 0.53
C SER A 369 -18.18 -14.41 0.57
N LEU A 370 -18.97 -14.74 1.58
CA LEU A 370 -19.63 -16.06 1.69
C LEU A 370 -20.95 -16.15 0.90
N LYS A 371 -21.27 -15.15 0.06
CA LYS A 371 -22.45 -15.21 -0.80
C LYS A 371 -22.25 -16.25 -1.89
N SER A 372 -23.28 -17.06 -2.15
CA SER A 372 -23.27 -18.10 -3.18
C SER A 372 -23.22 -17.55 -4.60
N GLN A 373 -23.66 -16.32 -4.81
CA GLN A 373 -23.65 -15.64 -6.09
C GLN A 373 -23.20 -14.19 -5.90
N ILE A 374 -22.25 -13.76 -6.73
CA ILE A 374 -21.73 -12.40 -6.75
C ILE A 374 -21.90 -11.85 -8.17
N ASP A 375 -22.87 -10.96 -8.35
CA ASP A 375 -23.18 -10.35 -9.65
C ASP A 375 -22.48 -8.99 -9.82
N ARG A 376 -22.16 -8.33 -8.70
CA ARG A 376 -21.56 -6.98 -8.61
C ARG A 376 -20.39 -7.01 -7.65
N THR A 377 -19.37 -6.22 -7.95
CA THR A 377 -18.16 -6.17 -7.13
C THR A 377 -17.51 -4.78 -7.14
N VAL A 378 -16.46 -4.61 -6.33
CA VAL A 378 -15.51 -3.52 -6.44
C VAL A 378 -14.13 -4.12 -6.69
N TRP A 379 -13.45 -3.63 -7.73
CA TRP A 379 -12.05 -3.92 -7.97
C TRP A 379 -11.20 -2.75 -7.50
N THR A 380 -10.17 -3.02 -6.73
CA THR A 380 -9.16 -2.02 -6.37
C THR A 380 -7.94 -2.20 -7.27
N PHE A 381 -7.75 -1.28 -8.17
CA PHE A 381 -6.64 -1.25 -9.13
C PHE A 381 -5.45 -0.49 -8.55
N TYR A 382 -4.24 -1.01 -8.77
CA TYR A 382 -3.00 -0.49 -8.22
C TYR A 382 -2.00 -0.13 -9.31
N TRP A 383 -1.45 1.08 -9.22
CA TRP A 383 -0.43 1.54 -10.15
C TRP A 383 0.69 2.29 -9.44
N ALA A 384 1.83 1.62 -9.24
CA ALA A 384 3.08 2.26 -8.86
C ALA A 384 3.63 2.99 -10.09
N LEU A 385 3.71 4.33 -10.04
CA LEU A 385 4.21 5.14 -11.15
C LEU A 385 5.75 5.11 -11.17
N ALA A 386 6.31 3.91 -11.35
CA ALA A 386 7.73 3.62 -11.16
C ALA A 386 8.58 3.86 -12.43
N HIS A 387 7.95 3.93 -13.62
CA HIS A 387 8.66 4.02 -14.91
C HIS A 387 9.25 5.39 -15.23
N GLN A 388 8.98 6.39 -14.41
CA GLN A 388 9.52 7.74 -14.53
C GLN A 388 10.13 8.20 -13.20
N PRO A 389 11.02 9.21 -13.21
CA PRO A 389 11.50 9.82 -11.98
C PRO A 389 10.34 10.23 -11.06
N PRO A 390 10.42 10.00 -9.75
CA PRO A 390 9.29 10.27 -8.83
C PRO A 390 8.74 11.69 -8.88
N ALA A 391 9.59 12.69 -9.14
CA ALA A 391 9.15 14.09 -9.27
C ALA A 391 8.25 14.30 -10.50
N GLU A 392 8.57 13.67 -11.62
CA GLU A 392 7.77 13.73 -12.86
C GLU A 392 6.43 13.01 -12.67
N SER A 393 6.46 11.81 -12.07
CA SER A 393 5.23 11.08 -11.79
C SER A 393 4.30 11.83 -10.83
N ARG A 394 4.85 12.52 -9.80
CA ARG A 394 4.05 13.41 -8.94
C ARG A 394 3.44 14.58 -9.70
N ARG A 395 4.19 15.18 -10.62
CA ARG A 395 3.68 16.25 -11.46
C ARG A 395 2.52 15.76 -12.34
N LEU A 396 2.65 14.58 -12.96
CA LEU A 396 1.58 13.96 -13.73
C LEU A 396 0.32 13.69 -12.89
N LEU A 397 0.48 13.20 -11.66
CA LEU A 397 -0.66 12.99 -10.74
C LEU A 397 -1.45 14.27 -10.45
N LEU A 398 -0.78 15.43 -10.45
CA LEU A 398 -1.43 16.72 -10.19
C LEU A 398 -1.99 17.37 -11.46
N GLU A 399 -1.30 17.23 -12.60
CA GLU A 399 -1.65 17.91 -13.86
C GLU A 399 -2.73 17.19 -14.66
N LYS A 400 -2.75 15.86 -14.61
CA LYS A 400 -3.70 15.08 -15.39
C LYS A 400 -5.05 15.02 -14.70
N ASP A 401 -6.11 15.19 -15.50
CA ASP A 401 -7.49 15.12 -15.02
C ASP A 401 -7.96 13.67 -14.76
N TRP A 402 -9.12 13.53 -14.18
CA TRP A 402 -9.74 12.25 -13.90
C TRP A 402 -10.01 11.43 -15.17
N LEU A 403 -10.41 12.09 -16.28
CA LEU A 403 -10.70 11.43 -17.55
C LEU A 403 -9.45 10.74 -18.11
N HIS A 404 -8.30 11.39 -18.04
CA HIS A 404 -7.04 10.83 -18.47
C HIS A 404 -6.73 9.53 -17.73
N TRP A 405 -6.82 9.55 -16.40
CA TRP A 405 -6.52 8.36 -15.58
C TRP A 405 -7.57 7.26 -15.75
N ARG A 406 -8.85 7.61 -15.85
CA ARG A 406 -9.92 6.66 -16.18
C ARG A 406 -9.60 5.90 -17.46
N GLU A 407 -9.25 6.61 -18.54
CA GLU A 407 -8.95 5.99 -19.82
C GLU A 407 -7.70 5.10 -19.76
N ALA A 408 -6.65 5.53 -19.05
CA ALA A 408 -5.44 4.74 -18.86
C ALA A 408 -5.72 3.42 -18.11
N ILE A 409 -6.51 3.47 -17.05
CA ILE A 409 -6.94 2.28 -16.27
C ILE A 409 -7.75 1.33 -17.13
N LEU A 410 -8.78 1.84 -17.83
CA LEU A 410 -9.65 1.03 -18.68
C LEU A 410 -8.89 0.42 -19.87
N HIS A 411 -7.94 1.16 -20.44
CA HIS A 411 -7.07 0.64 -21.49
C HIS A 411 -6.23 -0.54 -21.01
N ASP A 412 -5.58 -0.43 -19.85
CA ASP A 412 -4.78 -1.51 -19.30
C ASP A 412 -5.64 -2.75 -18.98
N LEU A 413 -6.76 -2.57 -18.28
CA LEU A 413 -7.68 -3.66 -17.94
C LEU A 413 -8.32 -4.32 -19.17
N SER A 414 -8.52 -3.58 -20.28
CA SER A 414 -9.09 -4.14 -21.51
C SER A 414 -8.23 -5.21 -22.18
N ARG A 415 -6.94 -5.30 -21.82
CA ARG A 415 -6.01 -6.34 -22.30
C ARG A 415 -6.46 -7.73 -21.83
N ALA A 416 -6.95 -7.82 -20.60
CA ALA A 416 -7.44 -9.07 -20.01
C ALA A 416 -8.98 -9.16 -20.00
N HIS A 417 -9.68 -8.03 -20.07
CA HIS A 417 -11.13 -7.92 -20.00
C HIS A 417 -11.66 -7.02 -21.11
N PRO A 418 -11.80 -7.50 -22.35
CA PRO A 418 -12.22 -6.69 -23.51
C PRO A 418 -13.57 -5.96 -23.29
N ASN A 419 -14.45 -6.50 -22.45
CA ASN A 419 -15.77 -5.97 -22.11
C ASN A 419 -15.80 -5.09 -20.86
N ILE A 420 -14.65 -4.73 -20.28
CA ILE A 420 -14.57 -4.01 -18.99
C ILE A 420 -15.39 -2.71 -18.98
N ARG A 421 -15.38 -1.95 -20.08
CA ARG A 421 -16.14 -0.70 -20.21
C ARG A 421 -17.64 -0.88 -20.06
N GLU A 422 -18.17 -2.05 -20.43
CA GLU A 422 -19.58 -2.36 -20.28
C GLU A 422 -19.91 -2.81 -18.85
N CYS A 423 -18.93 -3.26 -18.08
CA CYS A 423 -19.08 -3.77 -16.72
C CYS A 423 -18.98 -2.67 -15.66
N VAL A 424 -18.07 -1.73 -15.85
CA VAL A 424 -17.80 -0.64 -14.89
C VAL A 424 -18.89 0.42 -14.95
N SER A 425 -19.37 0.89 -13.81
CA SER A 425 -20.29 2.02 -13.68
C SER A 425 -19.64 3.25 -13.04
N ARG A 426 -18.61 3.05 -12.20
CA ARG A 426 -17.93 4.15 -11.50
C ARG A 426 -16.46 3.83 -11.27
N ILE A 427 -15.62 4.86 -11.35
CA ILE A 427 -14.19 4.80 -11.02
C ILE A 427 -13.84 5.96 -10.10
N ASP A 428 -13.56 5.67 -8.84
CA ASP A 428 -13.03 6.66 -7.90
C ASP A 428 -11.51 6.47 -7.78
N ILE A 429 -10.76 7.55 -7.91
CA ILE A 429 -9.30 7.52 -8.02
C ILE A 429 -8.67 8.28 -6.86
N MET A 430 -7.74 7.64 -6.15
CA MET A 430 -6.91 8.26 -5.13
C MET A 430 -5.48 8.45 -5.64
N ARG A 431 -4.93 9.64 -5.41
CA ARG A 431 -3.58 10.04 -5.82
C ARG A 431 -2.67 10.14 -4.59
N ILE A 432 -1.58 9.38 -4.57
CA ILE A 432 -0.66 9.35 -3.43
C ILE A 432 0.74 9.76 -3.91
N GLY A 433 1.13 11.00 -3.68
CA GLY A 433 2.42 11.53 -4.17
C GLY A 433 3.65 10.93 -3.48
N HIS A 434 3.51 10.44 -2.25
CA HIS A 434 4.58 9.89 -1.41
C HIS A 434 4.07 8.64 -0.69
N ALA A 435 3.64 7.64 -1.45
CA ALA A 435 2.98 6.46 -0.90
C ALA A 435 3.92 5.57 -0.09
N MET A 436 5.10 5.30 -0.63
CA MET A 436 6.06 4.34 -0.09
C MET A 436 7.48 4.87 -0.22
N ARG A 437 8.31 4.67 0.81
CA ARG A 437 9.75 4.87 0.69
C ARG A 437 10.34 3.81 -0.22
N ARG A 438 11.20 4.21 -1.18
CA ARG A 438 11.97 3.30 -2.03
C ARG A 438 13.28 2.90 -1.33
N PRO A 439 13.57 1.62 -1.13
CA PRO A 439 14.86 1.16 -0.63
C PRO A 439 15.90 1.17 -1.75
N VAL A 440 16.38 2.35 -2.12
CA VAL A 440 17.41 2.52 -3.14
C VAL A 440 18.77 1.99 -2.65
N PRO A 441 19.75 1.67 -3.54
CA PRO A 441 21.09 1.28 -3.12
C PRO A 441 21.68 2.23 -2.08
N GLY A 442 22.22 1.69 -0.99
CA GLY A 442 22.74 2.45 0.15
C GLY A 442 21.72 2.76 1.24
N PHE A 443 20.45 2.33 1.12
CA PHE A 443 19.40 2.67 2.07
C PHE A 443 19.64 2.14 3.49
N LEU A 444 20.38 1.04 3.66
CA LEU A 444 20.71 0.50 4.97
C LEU A 444 21.52 1.47 5.83
N ASN A 445 22.38 2.28 5.22
CA ASN A 445 23.17 3.27 5.94
C ASN A 445 22.38 4.52 6.34
N SER A 446 21.24 4.78 5.69
CA SER A 446 20.42 5.96 5.97
C SER A 446 19.55 5.83 7.21
N ARG A 447 19.48 4.65 7.83
CA ARG A 447 18.63 4.37 9.00
C ARG A 447 19.10 5.06 10.28
N GLU A 448 20.41 5.24 10.45
CA GLU A 448 21.02 5.84 11.65
C GLU A 448 20.75 7.33 11.81
N LEU A 449 20.36 8.01 10.71
CA LEU A 449 20.14 9.45 10.69
C LEU A 449 18.93 9.91 11.53
N TRP A 450 18.00 8.98 11.87
CA TRP A 450 16.75 9.25 12.55
C TRP A 450 16.68 8.63 13.93
N SER A 451 17.79 8.64 14.64
CA SER A 451 17.84 8.24 16.05
C SER A 451 16.94 9.16 16.89
N ASN A 452 16.26 8.57 17.86
CA ASN A 452 15.46 9.32 18.82
C ASN A 452 16.29 10.37 19.54
N LYS A 453 15.82 11.61 19.60
CA LYS A 453 16.51 12.74 20.23
C LYS A 453 15.64 13.38 21.32
N GLY A 454 16.14 13.36 22.55
CA GLY A 454 15.47 14.03 23.67
C GLY A 454 14.04 13.51 23.89
N VAL A 455 13.05 14.41 23.77
CA VAL A 455 11.63 14.11 23.98
C VAL A 455 10.96 13.46 22.75
N LEU A 456 11.60 13.48 21.57
CA LEU A 456 11.04 13.06 20.30
C LEU A 456 11.51 11.66 19.91
N SER A 457 10.56 10.79 19.57
CA SER A 457 10.78 9.47 18.97
C SER A 457 10.10 9.40 17.60
N TYR A 458 10.81 8.92 16.60
CA TYR A 458 10.24 8.63 15.28
C TYR A 458 9.70 7.20 15.24
N ALA A 459 8.52 7.01 14.66
CA ALA A 459 7.80 5.73 14.66
C ALA A 459 7.19 5.35 13.31
N ASN A 460 7.72 5.83 12.20
CA ASN A 460 7.20 5.50 10.87
C ASN A 460 7.99 4.36 10.22
N SER A 461 7.34 3.53 9.38
CA SER A 461 7.97 2.46 8.58
C SER A 461 9.06 2.97 7.62
N ASP A 462 9.05 4.26 7.27
CA ASP A 462 10.14 4.89 6.51
C ASP A 462 11.52 4.63 7.12
N LEU A 463 11.60 4.49 8.45
CA LEU A 463 12.86 4.21 9.17
C LEU A 463 13.40 2.82 8.86
N SER A 464 12.54 1.89 8.48
CA SER A 464 12.92 0.55 8.05
C SER A 464 13.28 0.49 6.55
N GLY A 465 12.82 1.47 5.77
CA GLY A 465 12.97 1.48 4.31
C GLY A 465 11.86 0.73 3.57
N PHE A 466 10.96 0.07 4.30
CA PHE A 466 9.84 -0.70 3.76
C PHE A 466 8.52 -0.17 4.30
N SER A 467 7.56 0.05 3.42
CA SER A 467 6.24 0.57 3.79
C SER A 467 5.23 -0.58 3.98
N ILE A 468 5.62 -1.61 4.73
CA ILE A 468 4.77 -2.76 5.07
C ILE A 468 4.15 -2.60 6.46
N PHE A 469 3.06 -3.34 6.71
CA PHE A 469 2.29 -3.29 7.95
C PHE A 469 3.17 -3.60 9.19
N GLU A 470 3.92 -4.68 9.13
CA GLU A 470 4.70 -5.22 10.23
C GLU A 470 5.79 -4.24 10.70
N GLU A 471 6.42 -3.54 9.75
CA GLU A 471 7.42 -2.52 10.08
C GLU A 471 6.78 -1.28 10.71
N ALA A 472 5.62 -0.84 10.22
CA ALA A 472 4.88 0.25 10.82
C ALA A 472 4.43 -0.08 12.24
N GLN A 473 3.89 -1.28 12.43
CA GLN A 473 3.45 -1.80 13.73
C GLN A 473 4.62 -1.89 14.72
N TYR A 474 5.73 -2.50 14.31
CA TYR A 474 6.95 -2.63 15.11
C TYR A 474 7.48 -1.27 15.57
N ARG A 475 7.59 -0.29 14.64
CA ARG A 475 8.07 1.06 14.96
C ARG A 475 7.15 1.78 15.95
N GLY A 476 5.84 1.65 15.78
CA GLY A 476 4.86 2.21 16.69
C GLY A 476 4.98 1.63 18.10
N VAL A 477 5.00 0.31 18.22
CA VAL A 477 5.12 -0.40 19.50
C VAL A 477 6.42 -0.06 20.23
N THR A 478 7.54 -0.10 19.51
CA THR A 478 8.86 0.19 20.09
C THR A 478 8.96 1.63 20.60
N ALA A 479 8.39 2.59 19.86
CA ALA A 479 8.35 3.99 20.30
C ALA A 479 7.47 4.18 21.55
N ALA A 480 6.34 3.47 21.64
CA ALA A 480 5.46 3.49 22.80
C ALA A 480 6.13 2.91 24.04
N GLU A 481 6.79 1.75 23.93
CA GLU A 481 7.52 1.11 25.04
C GLU A 481 8.64 2.01 25.58
N ARG A 482 9.37 2.67 24.68
CA ARG A 482 10.36 3.67 25.07
C ARG A 482 9.71 4.85 25.80
N ALA A 483 8.62 5.41 25.26
CA ALA A 483 7.93 6.52 25.89
C ALA A 483 7.43 6.17 27.30
N LEU A 484 6.87 4.95 27.49
CA LEU A 484 6.44 4.47 28.83
C LEU A 484 7.60 4.40 29.80
N LYS A 485 8.75 3.85 29.39
CA LYS A 485 9.95 3.78 30.21
C LYS A 485 10.41 5.19 30.62
N ASP A 486 10.40 6.11 29.70
CA ASP A 486 10.90 7.48 29.93
C ASP A 486 9.96 8.34 30.81
N VAL A 487 8.66 8.03 30.85
CA VAL A 487 7.70 8.68 31.81
C VAL A 487 7.55 7.90 33.12
N GLY A 488 8.43 6.92 33.39
CA GLY A 488 8.44 6.17 34.63
C GLY A 488 7.25 5.21 34.84
N ARG A 489 6.69 4.68 33.74
CA ARG A 489 5.50 3.82 33.70
C ARG A 489 5.74 2.47 32.97
N ALA A 490 7.01 2.02 32.84
CA ALA A 490 7.39 0.76 32.19
C ALA A 490 7.09 -0.46 33.07
#